data_8543c07a8a4579e14315cd06256a823c
#
_entry.id   8543c07a8a4579e14315cd06256a823c
#
_cell.length_a   1.000
_cell.length_b   1.000
_cell.length_c   1.000
_cell.angle_alpha   90.00
_cell.angle_beta   90.00
_cell.angle_gamma   90.00
#
_symmetry.space_group_name_H-M   'P 1'
#
loop_
_entity.id
_entity.type
_entity.pdbx_description
1 polymer ?
#
loop_
_entity_poly.entity_id
_entity_poly.type
_entity_poly.pdbx_seq_one_letter_code
_entity_poly.pdbx_strand_id
1 'polypeptide(L)'
;LGDVYKRQLFHSPYVCRRNILRHLCPTLFFVGLYLLTILLFPDVRIYSVDEYIANITNPVLLLRTVFAATYLTQIVIYVRLFRREQRNYIAKIENYFSDTDKYEFRWASRLFYEAACIGIAVLVFSIFPAPLFDGIITVVITVYYFDFGVRYINYQYKLYYEALPAIEEKEESQPAKESEGDKELEDEMAKLLLYLQQGVVLGDYAEALHIPERKLSVFINSTYGVSFKRWVNNKRVEYAIEQMAKHPDYTMERIAELSGFAHKSHFCKIFREITGGSFTEYKNR
;
A
#
# COMPACT_ATOMS: atom_id res chain seq x y z
N LEU A 1 -14.62 16.09 -19.03
CA LEU A 1 -13.24 15.53 -18.86
C LEU A 1 -13.01 15.03 -17.44
N GLY A 2 -13.38 15.77 -16.38
CA GLY A 2 -13.22 15.33 -14.99
C GLY A 2 -13.90 14.01 -14.60
N ASP A 3 -15.00 13.66 -15.24
CA ASP A 3 -15.72 12.40 -14.99
C ASP A 3 -15.04 11.15 -15.58
N VAL A 4 -14.24 11.30 -16.64
CA VAL A 4 -13.48 10.20 -17.25
C VAL A 4 -12.28 9.85 -16.38
N TYR A 5 -11.60 10.85 -15.81
CA TYR A 5 -10.47 10.67 -14.89
C TYR A 5 -10.89 10.10 -13.54
N LYS A 6 -12.00 10.57 -12.96
CA LYS A 6 -12.59 9.97 -11.75
C LYS A 6 -12.86 8.47 -11.95
N ARG A 7 -13.31 8.06 -13.12
CA ARG A 7 -13.50 6.63 -13.45
C ARG A 7 -12.18 5.86 -13.59
N GLN A 8 -11.09 6.47 -14.06
CA GLN A 8 -9.80 5.79 -14.21
C GLN A 8 -9.06 5.62 -12.89
N LEU A 9 -9.14 6.57 -11.96
CA LEU A 9 -8.51 6.44 -10.63
C LEU A 9 -9.27 5.48 -9.70
N PHE A 10 -10.61 5.48 -9.78
CA PHE A 10 -11.47 4.62 -8.93
C PHE A 10 -11.81 3.28 -9.57
N HIS A 11 -11.68 3.16 -10.88
CA HIS A 11 -11.83 1.91 -11.59
C HIS A 11 -10.47 1.44 -12.05
N SER A 12 -9.73 0.80 -11.14
CA SER A 12 -8.63 -0.06 -11.59
C SER A 12 -9.16 -0.87 -12.78
N PRO A 13 -8.45 -0.91 -13.94
CA PRO A 13 -8.87 -1.74 -15.08
C PRO A 13 -9.04 -3.22 -14.69
N TYR A 14 -8.54 -3.60 -13.50
CA TYR A 14 -8.74 -4.91 -12.89
C TYR A 14 -10.16 -5.10 -12.34
N VAL A 15 -10.86 -4.04 -11.87
CA VAL A 15 -12.22 -4.10 -11.33
C VAL A 15 -13.23 -3.98 -12.47
N CYS A 16 -13.24 -4.93 -13.39
CA CYS A 16 -14.30 -5.08 -14.42
C CYS A 16 -15.23 -6.26 -14.06
N ARG A 17 -16.46 -6.24 -14.60
CA ARG A 17 -17.45 -7.31 -14.37
C ARG A 17 -16.89 -8.71 -14.62
N ARG A 18 -16.06 -8.86 -15.64
CA ARG A 18 -15.44 -10.14 -16.01
C ARG A 18 -14.51 -10.66 -14.91
N ASN A 19 -13.67 -9.81 -14.33
CA ASN A 19 -12.76 -10.20 -13.27
C ASN A 19 -13.51 -10.45 -11.95
N ILE A 20 -14.52 -9.63 -11.62
CA ILE A 20 -15.40 -9.88 -10.46
C ILE A 20 -16.04 -11.25 -10.56
N LEU A 21 -16.64 -11.57 -11.69
CA LEU A 21 -17.26 -12.89 -11.92
C LEU A 21 -16.24 -14.04 -11.83
N ARG A 22 -15.02 -13.86 -12.37
CA ARG A 22 -13.95 -14.85 -12.24
C ARG A 22 -13.58 -15.16 -10.79
N HIS A 23 -13.56 -14.13 -9.93
CA HIS A 23 -13.24 -14.31 -8.51
C HIS A 23 -14.41 -14.87 -7.71
N LEU A 24 -15.64 -14.54 -8.07
CA LEU A 24 -16.84 -15.06 -7.42
C LEU A 24 -17.21 -16.49 -7.89
N CYS A 25 -16.86 -16.86 -9.11
CA CYS A 25 -17.22 -18.14 -9.72
C CYS A 25 -16.88 -19.37 -8.85
N PRO A 26 -15.66 -19.50 -8.28
CA PRO A 26 -15.35 -20.65 -7.41
C PRO A 26 -16.26 -20.73 -6.20
N THR A 27 -16.54 -19.60 -5.55
CA THR A 27 -17.40 -19.55 -4.37
C THR A 27 -18.84 -19.91 -4.73
N LEU A 28 -19.39 -19.31 -5.79
CA LEU A 28 -20.75 -19.61 -6.25
C LEU A 28 -20.90 -21.07 -6.68
N PHE A 29 -19.89 -21.64 -7.33
CA PHE A 29 -19.86 -23.05 -7.69
C PHE A 29 -19.93 -23.95 -6.47
N PHE A 30 -19.10 -23.72 -5.44
CA PHE A 30 -19.12 -24.51 -4.22
C PHE A 30 -20.41 -24.33 -3.42
N VAL A 31 -20.98 -23.14 -3.35
CA VAL A 31 -22.28 -22.89 -2.71
C VAL A 31 -23.38 -23.69 -3.42
N GLY A 32 -23.45 -23.63 -4.74
CA GLY A 32 -24.42 -24.40 -5.50
C GLY A 32 -24.27 -25.91 -5.31
N LEU A 33 -23.03 -26.40 -5.35
CA LEU A 33 -22.73 -27.80 -5.14
C LEU A 33 -23.06 -28.27 -3.71
N TYR A 34 -22.78 -27.42 -2.70
CA TYR A 34 -23.11 -27.69 -1.30
C TYR A 34 -24.62 -27.76 -1.08
N LEU A 35 -25.41 -26.83 -1.64
CA LEU A 35 -26.87 -26.86 -1.56
C LEU A 35 -27.44 -28.13 -2.21
N LEU A 36 -26.92 -28.53 -3.37
CA LEU A 36 -27.30 -29.76 -4.02
C LEU A 36 -26.98 -31.00 -3.16
N THR A 37 -25.80 -31.02 -2.54
CA THR A 37 -25.34 -32.12 -1.72
C THR A 37 -26.18 -32.30 -0.46
N ILE A 38 -26.64 -31.23 0.19
CA ILE A 38 -27.52 -31.26 1.36
C ILE A 38 -28.92 -31.82 0.97
N LEU A 39 -29.38 -31.54 -0.24
CA LEU A 39 -30.67 -32.10 -0.72
C LEU A 39 -30.62 -33.60 -0.96
N LEU A 40 -29.45 -34.15 -1.31
CA LEU A 40 -29.29 -35.54 -1.70
C LEU A 40 -28.78 -36.44 -0.56
N PHE A 41 -28.06 -35.87 0.41
CA PHE A 41 -27.41 -36.60 1.49
C PHE A 41 -27.70 -35.98 2.85
N PRO A 42 -27.82 -36.74 3.93
CA PRO A 42 -28.00 -36.23 5.27
C PRO A 42 -26.75 -35.45 5.70
N ASP A 43 -26.95 -34.31 6.33
CA ASP A 43 -25.87 -33.49 6.90
C ASP A 43 -25.23 -34.21 8.11
N VAL A 44 -23.90 -34.27 8.12
CA VAL A 44 -23.13 -34.90 9.20
C VAL A 44 -22.50 -33.76 10.04
N ARG A 45 -22.92 -33.71 11.31
CA ARG A 45 -22.28 -32.83 12.30
C ARG A 45 -21.13 -33.57 12.95
N ILE A 46 -19.97 -32.93 12.99
CA ILE A 46 -18.71 -33.51 13.50
C ILE A 46 -18.24 -32.65 14.67
N TYR A 47 -17.96 -33.31 15.80
CA TYR A 47 -17.53 -32.63 17.02
C TYR A 47 -16.10 -33.02 17.44
N SER A 48 -15.51 -34.03 16.79
CA SER A 48 -14.15 -34.46 17.09
C SER A 48 -13.38 -34.87 15.82
N VAL A 49 -12.05 -34.92 15.95
CA VAL A 49 -11.16 -35.32 14.85
C VAL A 49 -11.38 -36.81 14.49
N ASP A 50 -11.66 -37.64 15.49
CA ASP A 50 -11.90 -39.06 15.26
C ASP A 50 -13.20 -39.31 14.48
N GLU A 51 -14.26 -38.56 14.80
CA GLU A 51 -15.51 -38.56 14.02
C GLU A 51 -15.29 -38.08 12.60
N TYR A 52 -14.42 -37.06 12.41
CA TYR A 52 -14.06 -36.54 11.08
C TYR A 52 -13.41 -37.65 10.24
N ILE A 53 -12.41 -38.31 10.80
CA ILE A 53 -11.69 -39.43 10.13
C ILE A 53 -12.64 -40.58 9.80
N ALA A 54 -13.50 -40.96 10.74
CA ALA A 54 -14.47 -42.03 10.55
C ALA A 54 -15.47 -41.76 9.43
N ASN A 55 -15.83 -40.52 9.20
CA ASN A 55 -16.82 -40.10 8.21
C ASN A 55 -16.23 -39.44 6.94
N ILE A 56 -14.93 -39.54 6.72
CA ILE A 56 -14.23 -38.84 5.62
C ILE A 56 -14.75 -39.22 4.22
N THR A 57 -15.36 -40.41 4.08
CA THR A 57 -15.99 -40.84 2.84
C THR A 57 -17.38 -40.27 2.58
N ASN A 58 -17.97 -39.58 3.56
CA ASN A 58 -19.26 -38.94 3.37
C ASN A 58 -19.14 -37.80 2.33
N PRO A 59 -20.01 -37.74 1.28
CA PRO A 59 -19.91 -36.77 0.22
C PRO A 59 -20.00 -35.32 0.69
N VAL A 60 -20.79 -35.03 1.73
CA VAL A 60 -20.92 -33.68 2.32
C VAL A 60 -19.60 -33.26 2.96
N LEU A 61 -18.98 -34.14 3.72
CA LEU A 61 -17.72 -33.90 4.41
C LEU A 61 -16.55 -33.74 3.42
N LEU A 62 -16.50 -34.61 2.42
CA LEU A 62 -15.50 -34.54 1.35
C LEU A 62 -15.59 -33.18 0.63
N LEU A 63 -16.81 -32.73 0.30
CA LEU A 63 -17.04 -31.44 -0.33
C LEU A 63 -16.57 -30.26 0.56
N ARG A 64 -16.89 -30.32 1.87
CA ARG A 64 -16.40 -29.30 2.84
C ARG A 64 -14.88 -29.25 2.88
N THR A 65 -14.21 -30.41 2.85
CA THR A 65 -12.74 -30.50 2.86
C THR A 65 -12.13 -29.91 1.59
N VAL A 66 -12.68 -30.24 0.43
CA VAL A 66 -12.22 -29.67 -0.86
C VAL A 66 -12.46 -28.15 -0.92
N PHE A 67 -13.60 -27.70 -0.42
CA PHE A 67 -13.88 -26.28 -0.29
C PHE A 67 -12.87 -25.57 0.61
N ALA A 68 -12.57 -26.15 1.79
CA ALA A 68 -11.59 -25.62 2.73
C ALA A 68 -10.20 -25.49 2.10
N ALA A 69 -9.73 -26.53 1.42
CA ALA A 69 -8.43 -26.52 0.72
C ALA A 69 -8.39 -25.46 -0.40
N THR A 70 -9.48 -25.35 -1.18
CA THR A 70 -9.60 -24.32 -2.23
C THR A 70 -9.59 -22.93 -1.64
N TYR A 71 -10.32 -22.71 -0.56
CA TYR A 71 -10.39 -21.41 0.13
C TYR A 71 -9.03 -20.97 0.71
N LEU A 72 -8.30 -21.88 1.36
CA LEU A 72 -6.95 -21.60 1.84
C LEU A 72 -5.99 -21.26 0.69
N THR A 73 -6.10 -21.97 -0.42
CA THR A 73 -5.32 -21.68 -1.63
C THR A 73 -5.63 -20.27 -2.16
N GLN A 74 -6.92 -19.91 -2.19
CA GLN A 74 -7.34 -18.56 -2.58
C GLN A 74 -6.78 -17.50 -1.64
N ILE A 75 -6.80 -17.69 -0.33
CA ILE A 75 -6.20 -16.74 0.63
C ILE A 75 -4.72 -16.51 0.30
N VAL A 76 -3.95 -17.57 0.07
CA VAL A 76 -2.53 -17.46 -0.29
C VAL A 76 -2.33 -16.66 -1.59
N ILE A 77 -3.14 -16.93 -2.60
CA ILE A 77 -3.11 -16.21 -3.88
C ILE A 77 -3.42 -14.74 -3.66
N TYR A 78 -4.50 -14.41 -2.92
CA TYR A 78 -4.89 -13.02 -2.66
C TYR A 78 -3.87 -12.27 -1.81
N VAL A 79 -3.24 -12.90 -0.83
CA VAL A 79 -2.14 -12.29 -0.05
C VAL A 79 -0.95 -11.95 -0.96
N ARG A 80 -0.59 -12.83 -1.89
CA ARG A 80 0.50 -12.56 -2.86
C ARG A 80 0.14 -11.42 -3.82
N LEU A 81 -1.08 -11.42 -4.36
CA LEU A 81 -1.57 -10.36 -5.24
C LEU A 81 -1.62 -9.01 -4.51
N PHE A 82 -2.18 -8.97 -3.30
CA PHE A 82 -2.24 -7.76 -2.51
C PHE A 82 -0.85 -7.18 -2.23
N ARG A 83 0.12 -8.01 -1.80
CA ARG A 83 1.50 -7.57 -1.57
C ARG A 83 2.17 -7.03 -2.84
N ARG A 84 1.87 -7.62 -3.99
CA ARG A 84 2.37 -7.15 -5.28
C ARG A 84 1.82 -5.78 -5.61
N GLU A 85 0.49 -5.62 -5.55
CA GLU A 85 -0.17 -4.36 -5.86
C GLU A 85 0.23 -3.25 -4.86
N GLN A 86 0.34 -3.58 -3.59
CA GLN A 86 0.83 -2.64 -2.57
C GLN A 86 2.25 -2.14 -2.89
N ARG A 87 3.16 -3.03 -3.29
CA ARG A 87 4.52 -2.62 -3.68
C ARG A 87 4.52 -1.71 -4.91
N ASN A 88 3.72 -2.06 -5.92
CA ASN A 88 3.58 -1.25 -7.12
C ASN A 88 3.03 0.14 -6.81
N TYR A 89 2.05 0.21 -5.91
CA TYR A 89 1.47 1.47 -5.47
C TYR A 89 2.47 2.34 -4.71
N ILE A 90 3.19 1.76 -3.74
CA ILE A 90 4.22 2.48 -2.97
C ILE A 90 5.30 3.02 -3.92
N ALA A 91 5.79 2.20 -4.85
CA ALA A 91 6.79 2.63 -5.82
C ALA A 91 6.30 3.81 -6.69
N LYS A 92 5.03 3.82 -7.09
CA LYS A 92 4.45 4.95 -7.82
C LYS A 92 4.43 6.22 -6.97
N ILE A 93 3.93 6.13 -5.73
CA ILE A 93 3.86 7.30 -4.84
C ILE A 93 5.25 7.86 -4.55
N GLU A 94 6.24 7.01 -4.30
CA GLU A 94 7.62 7.44 -4.05
C GLU A 94 8.28 8.16 -5.22
N ASN A 95 7.78 7.96 -6.44
CA ASN A 95 8.27 8.69 -7.62
C ASN A 95 7.67 10.09 -7.77
N TYR A 96 6.60 10.42 -7.05
CA TYR A 96 5.93 11.73 -7.17
C TYR A 96 5.97 12.57 -5.90
N PHE A 97 6.05 11.93 -4.72
CA PHE A 97 5.95 12.61 -3.43
C PHE A 97 7.20 12.37 -2.59
N SER A 98 7.76 13.43 -2.00
CA SER A 98 8.87 13.32 -1.06
C SER A 98 8.42 12.85 0.32
N ASP A 99 7.19 13.19 0.74
CA ASP A 99 6.56 12.77 1.99
C ASP A 99 5.40 11.82 1.68
N THR A 100 5.64 10.52 1.89
CA THR A 100 4.65 9.48 1.60
C THR A 100 3.84 9.06 2.81
N ASP A 101 4.17 9.52 4.02
CA ASP A 101 3.49 9.09 5.26
C ASP A 101 1.98 9.40 5.22
N LYS A 102 1.59 10.47 4.55
CA LYS A 102 0.19 10.85 4.34
C LYS A 102 -0.58 9.90 3.43
N TYR A 103 0.11 9.21 2.53
CA TYR A 103 -0.46 8.35 1.49
C TYR A 103 -0.24 6.86 1.77
N GLU A 104 0.41 6.50 2.89
CA GLU A 104 0.63 5.10 3.24
C GLU A 104 -0.66 4.37 3.59
N PHE A 105 -0.90 3.25 2.89
CA PHE A 105 -2.03 2.33 3.11
C PHE A 105 -1.81 1.35 4.29
N ARG A 106 -1.16 1.78 5.37
CA ARG A 106 -0.92 0.89 6.53
C ARG A 106 -2.23 0.34 7.11
N TRP A 107 -3.27 1.17 7.14
CA TRP A 107 -4.59 0.76 7.60
C TRP A 107 -5.23 -0.29 6.68
N ALA A 108 -5.12 -0.14 5.35
CA ALA A 108 -5.66 -1.09 4.40
C ALA A 108 -4.94 -2.44 4.46
N SER A 109 -3.61 -2.43 4.67
CA SER A 109 -2.83 -3.65 4.88
C SER A 109 -3.27 -4.39 6.15
N ARG A 110 -3.47 -3.67 7.24
CA ARG A 110 -3.96 -4.24 8.50
C ARG A 110 -5.31 -4.90 8.29
N LEU A 111 -6.28 -4.18 7.76
CA LEU A 111 -7.63 -4.70 7.53
C LEU A 111 -7.64 -5.90 6.58
N PHE A 112 -6.79 -5.89 5.56
CA PHE A 112 -6.67 -7.05 4.66
C PHE A 112 -6.18 -8.31 5.39
N TYR A 113 -5.17 -8.19 6.25
CA TYR A 113 -4.68 -9.33 7.03
C TYR A 113 -5.67 -9.75 8.12
N GLU A 114 -6.36 -8.81 8.76
CA GLU A 114 -7.44 -9.09 9.70
C GLU A 114 -8.56 -9.88 9.02
N ALA A 115 -8.98 -9.48 7.82
CA ALA A 115 -9.96 -10.23 7.03
C ALA A 115 -9.50 -11.66 6.72
N ALA A 116 -8.23 -11.83 6.34
CA ALA A 116 -7.68 -13.15 6.07
C ALA A 116 -7.66 -14.04 7.33
N CYS A 117 -7.30 -13.48 8.48
CA CYS A 117 -7.34 -14.18 9.77
C CYS A 117 -8.77 -14.58 10.17
N ILE A 118 -9.73 -13.66 10.03
CA ILE A 118 -11.15 -13.93 10.29
C ILE A 118 -11.64 -15.07 9.36
N GLY A 119 -11.29 -15.00 8.08
CA GLY A 119 -11.67 -16.04 7.12
C GLY A 119 -11.12 -17.43 7.48
N ILE A 120 -9.88 -17.51 7.96
CA ILE A 120 -9.28 -18.75 8.44
C ILE A 120 -10.01 -19.25 9.70
N ALA A 121 -10.31 -18.35 10.65
CA ALA A 121 -11.04 -18.70 11.86
C ALA A 121 -12.44 -19.25 11.54
N VAL A 122 -13.20 -18.58 10.68
CA VAL A 122 -14.52 -19.04 10.21
C VAL A 122 -14.43 -20.42 9.57
N LEU A 123 -13.38 -20.67 8.77
CA LEU A 123 -13.18 -21.98 8.14
C LEU A 123 -12.96 -23.09 9.19
N VAL A 124 -12.11 -22.84 10.19
CA VAL A 124 -11.85 -23.83 11.27
C VAL A 124 -13.14 -24.16 12.03
N PHE A 125 -13.93 -23.13 12.39
CA PHE A 125 -15.20 -23.33 13.10
C PHE A 125 -16.30 -23.92 12.22
N SER A 126 -16.24 -23.76 10.90
CA SER A 126 -17.13 -24.46 9.97
C SER A 126 -16.91 -25.98 9.95
N ILE A 127 -15.70 -26.44 10.29
CA ILE A 127 -15.39 -27.86 10.39
C ILE A 127 -15.85 -28.43 11.76
N PHE A 128 -15.62 -27.65 12.84
CA PHE A 128 -15.93 -28.04 14.23
C PHE A 128 -16.96 -27.03 14.81
N PRO A 129 -18.26 -27.23 14.57
CA PRO A 129 -19.28 -26.30 15.01
C PRO A 129 -19.37 -26.25 16.54
N ALA A 130 -19.22 -25.03 17.09
CA ALA A 130 -19.39 -24.76 18.49
C ALA A 130 -20.25 -23.49 18.66
N PRO A 131 -21.48 -23.57 19.14
CA PRO A 131 -22.47 -22.46 19.13
C PRO A 131 -21.97 -21.18 19.81
N LEU A 132 -21.14 -21.30 20.84
CA LEU A 132 -20.55 -20.16 21.53
C LEU A 132 -19.59 -19.37 20.63
N PHE A 133 -18.86 -20.06 19.76
CA PHE A 133 -17.93 -19.44 18.82
C PHE A 133 -18.65 -18.75 17.66
N ASP A 134 -19.79 -19.25 17.23
CA ASP A 134 -20.60 -18.63 16.19
C ASP A 134 -21.05 -17.21 16.62
N GLY A 135 -21.45 -17.05 17.88
CA GLY A 135 -21.78 -15.76 18.47
C GLY A 135 -20.57 -14.81 18.52
N ILE A 136 -19.42 -15.31 18.99
CA ILE A 136 -18.18 -14.51 19.07
C ILE A 136 -17.73 -14.07 17.69
N ILE A 137 -17.68 -14.97 16.71
CA ILE A 137 -17.28 -14.66 15.34
C ILE A 137 -18.21 -13.63 14.71
N THR A 138 -19.52 -13.72 14.94
CA THR A 138 -20.48 -12.75 14.44
C THR A 138 -20.18 -11.36 14.98
N VAL A 139 -19.86 -11.21 16.27
CA VAL A 139 -19.47 -9.94 16.87
C VAL A 139 -18.16 -9.44 16.26
N VAL A 140 -17.15 -10.29 16.14
CA VAL A 140 -15.85 -9.94 15.54
C VAL A 140 -16.01 -9.44 14.10
N ILE A 141 -16.79 -10.14 13.29
CA ILE A 141 -17.08 -9.74 11.90
C ILE A 141 -17.82 -8.39 11.87
N THR A 142 -18.78 -8.18 12.76
CA THR A 142 -19.53 -6.91 12.83
C THR A 142 -18.60 -5.75 13.16
N VAL A 143 -17.76 -5.90 14.19
CA VAL A 143 -16.77 -4.87 14.58
C VAL A 143 -15.78 -4.60 13.46
N TYR A 144 -15.30 -5.66 12.80
CA TYR A 144 -14.40 -5.54 11.65
C TYR A 144 -15.02 -4.73 10.50
N TYR A 145 -16.25 -5.03 10.09
CA TYR A 145 -16.90 -4.29 9.00
C TYR A 145 -17.23 -2.85 9.38
N PHE A 146 -17.54 -2.60 10.65
CA PHE A 146 -17.73 -1.24 11.14
C PHE A 146 -16.42 -0.43 11.06
N ASP A 147 -15.31 -0.96 11.60
CA ASP A 147 -13.99 -0.30 11.53
C ASP A 147 -13.54 -0.09 10.08
N PHE A 148 -13.74 -1.10 9.22
CA PHE A 148 -13.48 -0.99 7.78
C PHE A 148 -14.27 0.16 7.15
N GLY A 149 -15.57 0.24 7.42
CA GLY A 149 -16.43 1.29 6.86
C GLY A 149 -15.99 2.69 7.27
N VAL A 150 -15.69 2.90 8.56
CA VAL A 150 -15.23 4.19 9.08
C VAL A 150 -13.90 4.59 8.43
N ARG A 151 -12.92 3.69 8.35
CA ARG A 151 -11.62 3.97 7.73
C ARG A 151 -11.72 4.22 6.25
N TYR A 152 -12.57 3.46 5.55
CA TYR A 152 -12.80 3.61 4.13
C TYR A 152 -13.41 4.97 3.80
N ILE A 153 -14.43 5.43 4.54
CA ILE A 153 -15.05 6.74 4.36
C ILE A 153 -14.03 7.86 4.61
N ASN A 154 -13.28 7.78 5.71
CA ASN A 154 -12.26 8.78 6.04
C ASN A 154 -11.15 8.83 4.99
N TYR A 155 -10.75 7.68 4.44
CA TYR A 155 -9.75 7.60 3.38
C TYR A 155 -10.26 8.20 2.07
N GLN A 156 -11.51 7.90 1.67
CA GLN A 156 -12.13 8.47 0.48
C GLN A 156 -12.22 9.99 0.57
N TYR A 157 -12.61 10.51 1.72
CA TYR A 157 -12.63 11.95 1.97
C TYR A 157 -11.25 12.57 1.77
N LYS A 158 -10.21 12.02 2.38
CA LYS A 158 -8.84 12.51 2.29
C LYS A 158 -8.28 12.43 0.87
N LEU A 159 -8.50 11.33 0.16
CA LEU A 159 -8.07 11.13 -1.21
C LEU A 159 -8.74 12.16 -2.14
N TYR A 160 -10.05 12.37 -1.97
CA TYR A 160 -10.82 13.26 -2.83
C TYR A 160 -10.42 14.72 -2.66
N TYR A 161 -10.19 15.18 -1.44
CA TYR A 161 -9.95 16.60 -1.16
C TYR A 161 -8.47 17.00 -1.15
N GLU A 162 -7.55 16.09 -0.85
CA GLU A 162 -6.13 16.40 -0.70
C GLU A 162 -5.25 15.87 -1.85
N ALA A 163 -5.51 14.68 -2.34
CA ALA A 163 -4.61 14.00 -3.27
C ALA A 163 -5.06 14.08 -4.74
N LEU A 164 -6.37 14.08 -5.02
CA LEU A 164 -6.89 14.10 -6.39
C LEU A 164 -6.51 15.37 -7.17
N PRO A 165 -6.62 16.59 -6.62
CA PRO A 165 -6.22 17.78 -7.35
C PRO A 165 -4.75 17.74 -7.77
N ALA A 166 -3.86 17.28 -6.89
CA ALA A 166 -2.43 17.18 -7.16
C ALA A 166 -2.06 16.13 -8.22
N ILE A 167 -2.89 15.08 -8.38
CA ILE A 167 -2.66 14.00 -9.36
C ILE A 167 -3.31 14.36 -10.71
N GLU A 168 -4.46 15.05 -10.71
CA GLU A 168 -5.17 15.45 -11.93
C GLU A 168 -4.40 16.49 -12.76
N GLU A 169 -3.71 17.43 -12.11
CA GLU A 169 -2.85 18.42 -12.81
C GLU A 169 -1.67 17.75 -13.54
N LYS A 170 -1.33 16.51 -13.20
CA LYS A 170 -0.09 15.84 -13.55
C LYS A 170 -0.14 14.86 -14.73
N GLU A 171 -1.31 14.36 -15.13
CA GLU A 171 -1.41 13.36 -16.20
C GLU A 171 -1.50 13.95 -17.63
N GLU A 172 -1.66 15.27 -17.80
CA GLU A 172 -1.81 15.91 -19.12
C GLU A 172 -0.50 16.15 -19.89
N SER A 173 0.66 15.86 -19.30
CA SER A 173 1.95 16.10 -19.96
C SER A 173 2.38 14.94 -20.89
N GLN A 174 2.64 15.28 -22.14
CA GLN A 174 3.01 14.38 -23.24
C GLN A 174 4.38 13.67 -23.07
N PRO A 175 4.63 12.53 -23.76
CA PRO A 175 5.86 11.76 -23.62
C PRO A 175 7.09 12.52 -24.17
N ALA A 176 8.12 12.65 -23.35
CA ALA A 176 9.38 13.27 -23.73
C ALA A 176 10.40 12.24 -24.24
N LYS A 177 11.12 12.59 -25.33
CA LYS A 177 12.26 11.87 -25.87
C LYS A 177 13.54 12.24 -25.11
N GLU A 178 14.43 11.27 -24.92
CA GLU A 178 15.77 11.47 -24.35
C GLU A 178 16.59 12.47 -25.19
N SER A 179 17.27 13.41 -24.55
CA SER A 179 18.20 14.35 -25.20
C SER A 179 19.27 14.89 -24.25
N GLU A 180 20.38 15.34 -24.83
CA GLU A 180 21.68 15.81 -24.32
C GLU A 180 21.71 16.83 -23.15
N GLY A 181 20.60 17.14 -22.50
CA GLY A 181 20.49 18.13 -21.41
C GLY A 181 20.63 17.57 -19.98
N ASP A 182 21.12 16.36 -19.76
CA ASP A 182 21.03 15.72 -18.44
C ASP A 182 21.92 16.38 -17.37
N LYS A 183 23.11 16.88 -17.73
CA LYS A 183 23.98 17.59 -16.77
C LYS A 183 23.46 19.00 -16.44
N GLU A 184 22.91 19.69 -17.43
CA GLU A 184 22.33 21.02 -17.26
C GLU A 184 21.10 20.94 -16.38
N LEU A 185 20.28 19.90 -16.55
CA LEU A 185 19.11 19.65 -15.71
C LEU A 185 19.50 19.32 -14.25
N GLU A 186 20.58 18.57 -14.05
CA GLU A 186 21.10 18.28 -12.71
C GLU A 186 21.53 19.55 -11.97
N ASP A 187 22.27 20.43 -12.65
CA ASP A 187 22.74 21.70 -12.10
C ASP A 187 21.55 22.64 -11.78
N GLU A 188 20.54 22.68 -12.64
CA GLU A 188 19.33 23.46 -12.41
C GLU A 188 18.54 22.94 -11.23
N MET A 189 18.33 21.63 -11.13
CA MET A 189 17.66 21.01 -9.97
C MET A 189 18.38 21.30 -8.65
N ALA A 190 19.70 21.28 -8.65
CA ALA A 190 20.49 21.56 -7.45
C ALA A 190 20.37 23.03 -7.00
N LYS A 191 20.25 23.98 -7.93
CA LYS A 191 20.12 25.41 -7.64
C LYS A 191 18.78 25.79 -7.03
N LEU A 192 17.70 25.05 -7.33
CA LEU A 192 16.35 25.38 -6.90
C LEU A 192 16.11 25.25 -5.40
N LEU A 193 16.92 24.46 -4.67
CA LEU A 193 16.79 24.20 -3.23
C LEU A 193 15.36 23.81 -2.75
N LEU A 194 14.49 23.40 -3.67
CA LEU A 194 13.10 23.00 -3.37
C LEU A 194 13.02 21.82 -2.41
N TYR A 195 14.07 20.96 -2.39
CA TYR A 195 14.13 19.84 -1.45
C TYR A 195 14.11 20.28 0.03
N LEU A 196 14.40 21.54 0.35
CA LEU A 196 14.29 22.09 1.70
C LEU A 196 12.85 22.43 2.10
N GLN A 197 11.92 22.48 1.14
CA GLN A 197 10.50 22.69 1.43
C GLN A 197 9.86 21.40 1.92
N GLN A 198 9.10 21.49 3.01
CA GLN A 198 8.34 20.33 3.51
C GLN A 198 7.25 19.92 2.54
N GLY A 199 7.12 18.61 2.29
CA GLY A 199 6.07 18.10 1.42
C GLY A 199 6.25 18.38 -0.06
N VAL A 200 7.46 18.81 -0.51
CA VAL A 200 7.78 19.04 -1.92
C VAL A 200 7.40 17.82 -2.79
N VAL A 201 6.80 18.09 -3.92
CA VAL A 201 6.40 17.06 -4.90
C VAL A 201 7.18 17.21 -6.20
N LEU A 202 7.20 16.15 -7.00
CA LEU A 202 7.89 16.15 -8.29
C LEU A 202 7.41 17.29 -9.20
N GLY A 203 6.10 17.60 -9.13
CA GLY A 203 5.48 18.68 -9.89
C GLY A 203 6.06 20.07 -9.60
N ASP A 204 6.43 20.36 -8.36
CA ASP A 204 7.03 21.63 -8.00
C ASP A 204 8.35 21.87 -8.76
N TYR A 205 9.15 20.81 -8.90
CA TYR A 205 10.38 20.84 -9.72
C TYR A 205 10.07 20.92 -11.22
N ALA A 206 9.09 20.13 -11.68
CA ALA A 206 8.71 20.10 -13.09
C ALA A 206 8.19 21.46 -13.57
N GLU A 207 7.40 22.14 -12.74
CA GLU A 207 6.92 23.49 -12.99
C GLU A 207 8.08 24.51 -13.01
N ALA A 208 8.94 24.50 -12.00
CA ALA A 208 10.09 25.42 -11.90
C ALA A 208 11.08 25.27 -13.06
N LEU A 209 11.24 24.05 -13.58
CA LEU A 209 12.13 23.71 -14.69
C LEU A 209 11.45 23.78 -16.07
N HIS A 210 10.15 24.06 -16.12
CA HIS A 210 9.33 24.08 -17.33
C HIS A 210 9.43 22.78 -18.16
N ILE A 211 9.50 21.63 -17.50
CA ILE A 211 9.56 20.30 -18.15
C ILE A 211 8.43 19.39 -17.66
N PRO A 212 8.00 18.41 -18.47
CA PRO A 212 6.99 17.45 -18.05
C PRO A 212 7.48 16.60 -16.85
N GLU A 213 6.63 16.37 -15.84
CA GLU A 213 6.95 15.55 -14.67
C GLU A 213 7.45 14.16 -15.02
N ARG A 214 6.87 13.55 -16.05
CA ARG A 214 7.32 12.23 -16.53
C ARG A 214 8.78 12.26 -16.98
N LYS A 215 9.21 13.32 -17.67
CA LYS A 215 10.60 13.49 -18.09
C LYS A 215 11.51 13.58 -16.87
N LEU A 216 11.13 14.38 -15.88
CA LEU A 216 11.88 14.52 -14.64
C LEU A 216 11.93 13.23 -13.82
N SER A 217 10.81 12.50 -13.71
CA SER A 217 10.77 11.20 -13.04
C SER A 217 11.69 10.19 -13.70
N VAL A 218 11.66 10.10 -15.05
CA VAL A 218 12.56 9.22 -15.80
C VAL A 218 14.02 9.64 -15.62
N PHE A 219 14.32 10.93 -15.68
CA PHE A 219 15.66 11.47 -15.46
C PHE A 219 16.20 11.07 -14.07
N ILE A 220 15.47 11.30 -12.99
CA ILE A 220 15.90 10.94 -11.64
C ILE A 220 16.14 9.44 -11.51
N ASN A 221 15.21 8.63 -12.03
CA ASN A 221 15.35 7.17 -11.96
C ASN A 221 16.51 6.64 -12.80
N SER A 222 16.77 7.20 -13.99
CA SER A 222 17.86 6.74 -14.88
C SER A 222 19.23 7.23 -14.42
N THR A 223 19.33 8.50 -14.00
CA THR A 223 20.62 9.12 -13.62
C THR A 223 21.08 8.69 -12.24
N TYR A 224 20.17 8.68 -11.26
CA TYR A 224 20.53 8.37 -9.87
C TYR A 224 20.15 6.95 -9.42
N GLY A 225 19.37 6.21 -10.20
CA GLY A 225 18.90 4.86 -9.84
C GLY A 225 17.95 4.81 -8.66
N VAL A 226 17.30 5.93 -8.30
CA VAL A 226 16.46 6.07 -7.11
C VAL A 226 15.13 6.74 -7.40
N SER A 227 14.13 6.57 -6.51
CA SER A 227 12.88 7.32 -6.58
C SER A 227 13.07 8.80 -6.23
N PHE A 228 12.14 9.67 -6.65
CA PHE A 228 12.13 11.09 -6.28
C PHE A 228 12.23 11.32 -4.78
N LYS A 229 11.44 10.57 -3.99
CA LYS A 229 11.51 10.59 -2.52
C LYS A 229 12.92 10.33 -2.00
N ARG A 230 13.58 9.29 -2.53
CA ARG A 230 14.94 8.95 -2.10
C ARG A 230 15.94 10.03 -2.52
N TRP A 231 15.80 10.57 -3.72
CA TRP A 231 16.62 11.68 -4.21
C TRP A 231 16.49 12.92 -3.31
N VAL A 232 15.26 13.36 -2.99
CA VAL A 232 15.01 14.48 -2.05
C VAL A 232 15.64 14.21 -0.69
N ASN A 233 15.46 13.01 -0.14
CA ASN A 233 16.02 12.66 1.16
C ASN A 233 17.56 12.66 1.15
N ASN A 234 18.19 12.20 0.07
CA ASN A 234 19.65 12.28 -0.08
C ASN A 234 20.10 13.74 -0.05
N LYS A 235 19.48 14.63 -0.84
CA LYS A 235 19.81 16.07 -0.86
C LYS A 235 19.59 16.75 0.49
N ARG A 236 18.54 16.41 1.22
CA ARG A 236 18.29 16.91 2.58
C ARG A 236 19.38 16.47 3.57
N VAL A 237 19.83 15.23 3.49
CA VAL A 237 20.89 14.72 4.38
C VAL A 237 22.24 15.32 4.02
N GLU A 238 22.58 15.48 2.72
CA GLU A 238 23.77 16.21 2.26
C GLU A 238 23.77 17.64 2.84
N TYR A 239 22.66 18.35 2.71
CA TYR A 239 22.51 19.68 3.29
C TYR A 239 22.62 19.70 4.82
N ALA A 240 22.01 18.72 5.51
CA ALA A 240 22.12 18.59 6.96
C ALA A 240 23.58 18.43 7.41
N ILE A 241 24.39 17.64 6.71
CA ILE A 241 25.82 17.45 6.98
C ILE A 241 26.58 18.76 6.82
N GLU A 242 26.27 19.51 5.76
CA GLU A 242 26.88 20.84 5.56
C GLU A 242 26.52 21.82 6.69
N GLN A 243 25.25 21.84 7.13
CA GLN A 243 24.81 22.71 8.22
C GLN A 243 25.45 22.31 9.55
N MET A 244 25.66 21.00 9.82
CA MET A 244 26.38 20.53 10.99
C MET A 244 27.84 21.04 11.02
N ALA A 245 28.52 21.04 9.87
CA ALA A 245 29.89 21.51 9.76
C ALA A 245 30.00 23.04 9.93
N LYS A 246 29.02 23.78 9.37
CA LYS A 246 28.98 25.27 9.46
C LYS A 246 28.54 25.77 10.84
N HIS A 247 27.68 25.01 11.53
CA HIS A 247 27.04 25.40 12.80
C HIS A 247 27.13 24.27 13.83
N PRO A 248 28.31 24.02 14.43
CA PRO A 248 28.49 22.95 15.40
C PRO A 248 27.62 23.08 16.67
N ASP A 249 27.14 24.28 16.96
CA ASP A 249 26.28 24.64 18.09
C ASP A 249 24.80 24.30 17.86
N TYR A 250 24.39 24.03 16.61
CA TYR A 250 22.98 23.74 16.30
C TYR A 250 22.55 22.40 16.87
N THR A 251 21.29 22.38 17.37
CA THR A 251 20.66 21.17 17.86
C THR A 251 20.22 20.28 16.67
N MET A 252 20.02 19.00 16.96
CA MET A 252 19.49 18.05 15.96
C MET A 252 18.14 18.52 15.39
N GLU A 253 17.27 19.06 16.24
CA GLU A 253 15.98 19.58 15.86
C GLU A 253 16.13 20.74 14.85
N ARG A 254 17.06 21.65 15.14
CA ARG A 254 17.30 22.80 14.27
C ARG A 254 17.85 22.37 12.91
N ILE A 255 18.78 21.43 12.89
CA ILE A 255 19.33 20.87 11.64
C ILE A 255 18.24 20.16 10.84
N ALA A 256 17.38 19.35 11.49
CA ALA A 256 16.30 18.65 10.82
C ALA A 256 15.31 19.63 10.17
N GLU A 257 14.92 20.69 10.88
CA GLU A 257 14.04 21.74 10.39
C GLU A 257 14.65 22.46 9.19
N LEU A 258 15.88 22.93 9.28
CA LEU A 258 16.59 23.62 8.19
C LEU A 258 16.76 22.74 6.95
N SER A 259 16.83 21.43 7.13
CA SER A 259 16.97 20.44 6.05
C SER A 259 15.63 19.99 5.47
N GLY A 260 14.51 20.64 5.84
CA GLY A 260 13.20 20.39 5.27
C GLY A 260 12.46 19.16 5.84
N PHE A 261 12.90 18.60 6.98
CA PHE A 261 12.17 17.52 7.65
C PHE A 261 11.10 18.08 8.59
N ALA A 262 9.87 17.58 8.46
CA ALA A 262 8.77 17.99 9.33
C ALA A 262 8.90 17.44 10.78
N HIS A 263 9.56 16.28 10.94
CA HIS A 263 9.67 15.60 12.24
C HIS A 263 11.09 15.07 12.47
N LYS A 264 11.61 15.31 13.68
CA LYS A 264 12.92 14.80 14.14
C LYS A 264 13.04 13.28 13.99
N SER A 265 12.01 12.52 14.34
CA SER A 265 12.01 11.06 14.24
C SER A 265 12.21 10.57 12.81
N HIS A 266 11.58 11.22 11.84
CA HIS A 266 11.77 10.93 10.43
C HIS A 266 13.19 11.28 9.97
N PHE A 267 13.69 12.47 10.35
CA PHE A 267 15.08 12.85 10.08
C PHE A 267 16.09 11.82 10.62
N CYS A 268 15.98 11.41 11.88
CA CYS A 268 16.90 10.43 12.48
C CYS A 268 16.91 9.10 11.73
N LYS A 269 15.72 8.62 11.31
CA LYS A 269 15.59 7.39 10.55
C LYS A 269 16.29 7.51 9.20
N ILE A 270 15.97 8.55 8.42
CA ILE A 270 16.52 8.77 7.07
C ILE A 270 18.02 9.05 7.13
N PHE A 271 18.49 9.85 8.10
CA PHE A 271 19.91 10.13 8.29
C PHE A 271 20.71 8.86 8.52
N ARG A 272 20.21 7.97 9.41
CA ARG A 272 20.87 6.66 9.65
C ARG A 272 20.84 5.75 8.43
N GLU A 273 19.75 5.73 7.68
CA GLU A 273 19.63 4.92 6.44
C GLU A 273 20.61 5.35 5.35
N ILE A 274 20.93 6.66 5.28
CA ILE A 274 21.81 7.21 4.24
C ILE A 274 23.27 7.17 4.67
N THR A 275 23.57 7.57 5.91
CA THR A 275 24.95 7.73 6.41
C THR A 275 25.52 6.48 7.08
N GLY A 276 24.64 5.51 7.42
CA GLY A 276 25.01 4.30 8.17
C GLY A 276 25.23 4.51 9.67
N GLY A 277 25.14 5.76 10.19
CA GLY A 277 25.34 6.10 11.58
C GLY A 277 24.28 7.03 12.15
N SER A 278 24.23 7.20 13.46
CA SER A 278 23.35 8.18 14.08
C SER A 278 23.86 9.61 13.89
N PHE A 279 22.98 10.60 13.98
CA PHE A 279 23.33 12.01 13.92
C PHE A 279 24.40 12.38 14.98
N THR A 280 24.26 11.86 16.21
CA THR A 280 25.19 12.15 17.32
C THR A 280 26.57 11.54 17.06
N GLU A 281 26.63 10.32 16.54
CA GLU A 281 27.91 9.68 16.16
C GLU A 281 28.60 10.45 15.03
N TYR A 282 27.83 10.93 14.07
CA TYR A 282 28.37 11.69 12.94
C TYR A 282 28.87 13.07 13.35
N LYS A 283 28.16 13.74 14.27
CA LYS A 283 28.52 15.06 14.81
C LYS A 283 29.81 15.02 15.67
N ASN A 284 30.10 13.88 16.29
CA ASN A 284 31.27 13.71 17.19
C ASN A 284 32.52 13.19 16.44
N ARG A 285 32.43 12.96 15.13
CA ARG A 285 33.60 12.64 14.28
C ARG A 285 34.30 13.88 13.79
#